data_6b3e4f2b311883276f48994a198097a5
#
_entry.id   6b3e4f2b311883276f48994a198097a5
#
_cell.length_a   1.000
_cell.length_b   1.000
_cell.length_c   1.000
_cell.angle_alpha   90.00
_cell.angle_beta   90.00
_cell.angle_gamma   90.00
#
_symmetry.space_group_name_H-M   'P 1'
#
loop_
_entity.id
_entity.type
_entity.pdbx_description
1 polymer ?
#
loop_
_entity_poly.entity_id
_entity_poly.type
_entity_poly.pdbx_seq_one_letter_code
_entity_poly.pdbx_strand_id
1 'polypeptide(L)'
;YPMQKPSFDSVVRQKRREAEQKSEQERYKVATQHIPEDVEDEPVYTAIEQKMMDEARELSLVGHLSELRKRLIIIAVAVIVGTCISYYYVDLLLEILLKPAGKLYYMRPTEAFFTYMKVSVVGGLVIAAPIILHQIWLFVKPALTVREKQLSNWILPVAIGLFGIGIVFSYFLVLPAAVKFFMGFATDELQPMFSIGQYMDFVLSFVLP
;
A
#
# COMPACT_ATOMS: atom_id res chain seq x y z
N TYR A 1 -51.56 38.25 -20.60
CA TYR A 1 -50.34 37.61 -20.05
C TYR A 1 -50.33 36.16 -20.53
N PRO A 2 -49.36 35.70 -21.31
CA PRO A 2 -49.29 34.30 -21.70
C PRO A 2 -48.77 33.45 -20.53
N MET A 3 -49.57 32.48 -20.11
CA MET A 3 -49.11 31.43 -19.17
C MET A 3 -48.04 30.61 -19.88
N GLN A 4 -46.80 30.73 -19.42
CA GLN A 4 -45.66 29.96 -19.88
C GLN A 4 -45.81 28.52 -19.37
N LYS A 5 -46.08 27.57 -20.27
CA LYS A 5 -46.16 26.14 -19.91
C LYS A 5 -44.80 25.70 -19.32
N PRO A 6 -44.80 25.01 -18.19
CA PRO A 6 -43.57 24.53 -17.59
C PRO A 6 -42.83 23.60 -18.56
N SER A 7 -41.54 23.79 -18.70
CA SER A 7 -40.68 22.95 -19.53
C SER A 7 -40.71 21.49 -19.09
N PHE A 8 -40.74 20.56 -20.01
CA PHE A 8 -40.73 19.11 -19.75
C PHE A 8 -39.68 18.73 -18.72
N ASP A 9 -38.48 19.29 -18.80
CA ASP A 9 -37.36 19.06 -17.87
C ASP A 9 -37.67 19.52 -16.43
N SER A 10 -38.44 20.63 -16.26
CA SER A 10 -38.82 21.11 -14.93
C SER A 10 -39.83 20.17 -14.27
N VAL A 11 -40.76 19.62 -15.04
CA VAL A 11 -41.75 18.65 -14.55
C VAL A 11 -41.11 17.33 -14.18
N VAL A 12 -40.14 16.85 -14.98
CA VAL A 12 -39.38 15.61 -14.67
C VAL A 12 -38.54 15.76 -13.40
N ARG A 13 -37.86 16.91 -13.20
CA ARG A 13 -37.11 17.20 -11.98
C ARG A 13 -38.00 17.32 -10.75
N GLN A 14 -39.16 17.90 -10.91
CA GLN A 14 -40.14 18.02 -9.81
C GLN A 14 -40.68 16.65 -9.42
N LYS A 15 -41.05 15.79 -10.39
CA LYS A 15 -41.49 14.42 -10.10
C LYS A 15 -40.40 13.55 -9.45
N ARG A 16 -39.13 13.75 -9.84
CA ARG A 16 -38.01 13.05 -9.16
C ARG A 16 -37.88 13.46 -7.70
N ARG A 17 -37.89 14.75 -7.40
CA ARG A 17 -37.85 15.26 -6.02
C ARG A 17 -39.03 14.77 -5.19
N GLU A 18 -40.23 14.75 -5.74
CA GLU A 18 -41.43 14.22 -5.08
C GLU A 18 -41.31 12.71 -4.80
N ALA A 19 -40.73 11.94 -5.74
CA ALA A 19 -40.47 10.52 -5.56
C ALA A 19 -39.39 10.27 -4.49
N GLU A 20 -38.33 11.05 -4.48
CA GLU A 20 -37.27 10.98 -3.45
C GLU A 20 -37.80 11.33 -2.06
N GLN A 21 -38.57 12.41 -1.93
CA GLN A 21 -39.22 12.80 -0.67
C GLN A 21 -40.22 11.75 -0.18
N LYS A 22 -40.96 11.12 -1.09
CA LYS A 22 -41.90 10.06 -0.73
C LYS A 22 -41.21 8.79 -0.27
N SER A 23 -40.10 8.44 -0.91
CA SER A 23 -39.25 7.29 -0.48
C SER A 23 -38.57 7.54 0.88
N GLU A 24 -38.13 8.77 1.15
CA GLU A 24 -37.61 9.16 2.48
C GLU A 24 -38.67 9.12 3.56
N GLN A 25 -39.87 9.60 3.27
CA GLN A 25 -40.99 9.54 4.23
C GLN A 25 -41.46 8.11 4.50
N GLU A 26 -41.45 7.23 3.49
CA GLU A 26 -41.76 5.81 3.69
C GLU A 26 -40.69 5.10 4.52
N ARG A 27 -39.40 5.38 4.24
CA ARG A 27 -38.27 4.88 5.06
C ARG A 27 -38.38 5.36 6.51
N TYR A 28 -38.72 6.61 6.72
CA TYR A 28 -38.94 7.17 8.06
C TYR A 28 -40.11 6.49 8.79
N LYS A 29 -41.21 6.23 8.10
CA LYS A 29 -42.38 5.50 8.66
C LYS A 29 -42.04 4.06 9.00
N VAL A 30 -41.32 3.34 8.15
CA VAL A 30 -40.90 1.97 8.42
C VAL A 30 -39.93 1.91 9.60
N ALA A 31 -39.01 2.86 9.69
CA ALA A 31 -38.07 2.94 10.82
C ALA A 31 -38.79 3.23 12.16
N THR A 32 -39.88 4.01 12.13
CA THR A 32 -40.67 4.34 13.33
C THR A 32 -41.62 3.20 13.73
N GLN A 33 -41.99 2.32 12.82
CA GLN A 33 -42.95 1.21 13.08
C GLN A 33 -42.30 0.00 13.80
N HIS A 34 -40.96 -0.05 13.88
CA HIS A 34 -40.22 -1.19 14.45
C HIS A 34 -39.48 -0.82 15.76
N ILE A 35 -40.04 0.11 16.57
CA ILE A 35 -39.53 0.44 17.91
C ILE A 35 -40.11 -0.57 18.89
N PRO A 36 -39.26 -1.38 19.58
CA PRO A 36 -39.75 -2.26 20.66
C PRO A 36 -40.35 -1.44 21.76
N GLU A 37 -41.50 -1.90 22.29
CA GLU A 37 -42.28 -1.23 23.36
C GLU A 37 -41.59 -1.17 24.74
N ASP A 38 -40.36 -1.71 24.85
CA ASP A 38 -39.65 -1.90 26.14
C ASP A 38 -38.62 -0.81 26.42
N VAL A 39 -38.57 0.28 25.66
CA VAL A 39 -37.69 1.43 25.92
C VAL A 39 -38.50 2.51 26.59
N GLU A 40 -38.94 2.23 27.83
CA GLU A 40 -39.38 3.24 28.76
C GLU A 40 -38.18 4.13 29.16
N ASP A 41 -38.18 5.40 28.81
CA ASP A 41 -37.35 6.53 29.26
C ASP A 41 -36.17 7.01 28.40
N GLU A 42 -35.83 6.45 27.24
CA GLU A 42 -34.95 7.17 26.30
C GLU A 42 -35.77 7.83 25.18
N PRO A 43 -35.53 9.12 24.86
CA PRO A 43 -36.30 9.79 23.82
C PRO A 43 -36.03 9.04 22.49
N VAL A 44 -37.13 8.68 21.80
CA VAL A 44 -37.15 7.93 20.52
C VAL A 44 -36.11 8.45 19.47
N TYR A 45 -35.77 9.71 19.61
CA TYR A 45 -34.76 10.39 18.81
C TYR A 45 -33.34 9.80 18.99
N THR A 46 -32.95 9.42 20.21
CA THR A 46 -31.63 8.84 20.49
C THR A 46 -31.47 7.44 19.90
N ALA A 47 -32.50 6.61 19.93
CA ALA A 47 -32.48 5.27 19.37
C ALA A 47 -32.39 5.29 17.81
N ILE A 48 -33.11 6.21 17.16
CA ILE A 48 -33.07 6.42 15.72
C ILE A 48 -31.71 6.99 15.31
N GLU A 49 -31.19 7.95 16.06
CA GLU A 49 -29.91 8.59 15.81
C GLU A 49 -28.73 7.59 15.98
N GLN A 50 -28.78 6.75 17.01
CA GLN A 50 -27.83 5.65 17.20
C GLN A 50 -27.87 4.65 16.05
N LYS A 51 -29.06 4.22 15.63
CA LYS A 51 -29.20 3.28 14.51
C LYS A 51 -28.68 3.86 13.19
N MET A 52 -28.96 5.12 12.92
CA MET A 52 -28.43 5.84 11.75
C MET A 52 -26.90 6.01 11.83
N MET A 53 -26.35 6.26 13.00
CA MET A 53 -24.90 6.34 13.23
C MET A 53 -24.24 4.97 13.05
N ASP A 54 -24.84 3.89 13.51
CA ASP A 54 -24.31 2.53 13.35
C ASP A 54 -24.36 2.09 11.89
N GLU A 55 -25.47 2.32 11.17
CA GLU A 55 -25.53 2.07 9.71
C GLU A 55 -24.51 2.92 8.92
N ALA A 56 -24.35 4.20 9.25
CA ALA A 56 -23.35 5.05 8.64
C ALA A 56 -21.92 4.58 8.94
N ARG A 57 -21.70 4.04 10.13
CA ARG A 57 -20.42 3.47 10.56
C ARG A 57 -20.09 2.16 9.81
N GLU A 58 -21.08 1.27 9.67
CA GLU A 58 -20.92 0.03 8.88
C GLU A 58 -20.65 0.32 7.40
N LEU A 59 -21.40 1.24 6.79
CA LEU A 59 -21.17 1.66 5.41
C LEU A 59 -19.79 2.30 5.22
N SER A 60 -19.32 3.05 6.20
CA SER A 60 -17.98 3.65 6.20
C SER A 60 -16.88 2.58 6.29
N LEU A 61 -17.04 1.57 7.16
CA LEU A 61 -16.10 0.45 7.30
C LEU A 61 -16.04 -0.42 6.04
N VAL A 62 -17.18 -0.78 5.47
CA VAL A 62 -17.24 -1.56 4.23
C VAL A 62 -16.63 -0.78 3.07
N GLY A 63 -16.87 0.53 2.99
CA GLY A 63 -16.25 1.42 2.02
C GLY A 63 -14.72 1.42 2.14
N HIS A 64 -14.21 1.54 3.37
CA HIS A 64 -12.76 1.53 3.64
C HIS A 64 -12.10 0.19 3.32
N LEU A 65 -12.78 -0.94 3.62
CA LEU A 65 -12.29 -2.28 3.25
C LEU A 65 -12.27 -2.50 1.74
N SER A 66 -13.27 -1.99 1.00
CA SER A 66 -13.29 -2.07 -0.46
C SER A 66 -12.16 -1.25 -1.09
N GLU A 67 -11.83 -0.10 -0.51
CA GLU A 67 -10.70 0.73 -0.91
C GLU A 67 -9.36 0.02 -0.64
N LEU A 68 -9.19 -0.61 0.52
CA LEU A 68 -8.01 -1.40 0.86
C LEU A 68 -7.79 -2.52 -0.17
N ARG A 69 -8.84 -3.28 -0.51
CA ARG A 69 -8.76 -4.33 -1.53
C ARG A 69 -8.26 -3.81 -2.87
N LYS A 70 -8.82 -2.70 -3.34
CA LYS A 70 -8.42 -2.09 -4.62
C LYS A 70 -6.94 -1.68 -4.60
N ARG A 71 -6.47 -1.06 -3.52
CA ARG A 71 -5.07 -0.63 -3.37
C ARG A 71 -4.12 -1.81 -3.27
N LEU A 72 -4.52 -2.87 -2.55
CA LEU A 72 -3.74 -4.10 -2.45
C LEU A 72 -3.54 -4.76 -3.82
N ILE A 73 -4.57 -4.77 -4.66
CA ILE A 73 -4.46 -5.29 -6.04
C ILE A 73 -3.48 -4.44 -6.86
N ILE A 74 -3.52 -3.11 -6.74
CA ILE A 74 -2.59 -2.21 -7.44
C ILE A 74 -1.14 -2.47 -6.99
N ILE A 75 -0.91 -2.64 -5.69
CA ILE A 75 0.40 -2.98 -5.13
C ILE A 75 0.87 -4.33 -5.67
N ALA A 76 0.03 -5.36 -5.64
CA ALA A 76 0.38 -6.68 -6.15
C ALA A 76 0.76 -6.64 -7.64
N VAL A 77 0.00 -5.93 -8.46
CA VAL A 77 0.31 -5.74 -9.89
C VAL A 77 1.62 -4.99 -10.06
N ALA A 78 1.85 -3.91 -9.28
CA ALA A 78 3.09 -3.14 -9.35
C ALA A 78 4.33 -3.99 -8.98
N VAL A 79 4.21 -4.86 -7.96
CA VAL A 79 5.27 -5.79 -7.56
C VAL A 79 5.53 -6.83 -8.66
N ILE A 80 4.50 -7.41 -9.26
CA ILE A 80 4.65 -8.39 -10.34
C ILE A 80 5.35 -7.75 -11.55
N VAL A 81 4.89 -6.59 -11.99
CA VAL A 81 5.51 -5.85 -13.10
C VAL A 81 6.94 -5.46 -12.76
N GLY A 82 7.19 -4.94 -11.55
CA GLY A 82 8.53 -4.61 -11.06
C GLY A 82 9.45 -5.83 -11.05
N THR A 83 8.96 -6.98 -10.62
CA THR A 83 9.72 -8.24 -10.62
C THR A 83 10.04 -8.71 -12.05
N CYS A 84 9.12 -8.59 -13.00
CA CYS A 84 9.38 -8.91 -14.41
C CYS A 84 10.46 -8.00 -15.01
N ILE A 85 10.40 -6.70 -14.71
CA ILE A 85 11.41 -5.74 -15.15
C ILE A 85 12.78 -6.08 -14.51
N SER A 86 12.79 -6.33 -13.21
CA SER A 86 13.99 -6.69 -12.46
C SER A 86 14.61 -8.00 -12.98
N TYR A 87 13.80 -8.99 -13.31
CA TYR A 87 14.25 -10.25 -13.90
C TYR A 87 14.91 -10.03 -15.27
N TYR A 88 14.39 -9.13 -16.08
CA TYR A 88 14.99 -8.80 -17.37
C TYR A 88 16.40 -8.19 -17.22
N TYR A 89 16.64 -7.43 -16.17
CA TYR A 89 17.93 -6.81 -15.86
C TYR A 89 18.71 -7.52 -14.74
N VAL A 90 18.38 -8.78 -14.44
CA VAL A 90 18.94 -9.50 -13.29
C VAL A 90 20.47 -9.67 -13.37
N ASP A 91 21.03 -9.87 -14.56
CA ASP A 91 22.49 -10.01 -14.75
C ASP A 91 23.20 -8.70 -14.38
N LEU A 92 22.64 -7.55 -14.77
CA LEU A 92 23.17 -6.24 -14.39
C LEU A 92 23.09 -6.01 -12.89
N LEU A 93 21.96 -6.39 -12.27
CA LEU A 93 21.78 -6.28 -10.82
C LEU A 93 22.76 -7.16 -10.07
N LEU A 94 22.98 -8.39 -10.53
CA LEU A 94 23.97 -9.30 -9.96
C LEU A 94 25.38 -8.74 -10.09
N GLU A 95 25.77 -8.20 -11.24
CA GLU A 95 27.08 -7.58 -11.44
C GLU A 95 27.31 -6.44 -10.45
N ILE A 96 26.31 -5.57 -10.27
CA ILE A 96 26.37 -4.47 -9.30
C ILE A 96 26.51 -5.00 -7.87
N LEU A 97 25.66 -5.97 -7.47
CA LEU A 97 25.65 -6.51 -6.12
C LEU A 97 26.90 -7.34 -5.77
N LEU A 98 27.48 -8.02 -6.77
CA LEU A 98 28.68 -8.84 -6.58
C LEU A 98 29.98 -8.01 -6.56
N LYS A 99 29.97 -6.82 -7.12
CA LYS A 99 31.15 -5.95 -7.26
C LYS A 99 31.93 -5.74 -5.95
N PRO A 100 31.29 -5.53 -4.79
CA PRO A 100 32.00 -5.35 -3.51
C PRO A 100 32.64 -6.65 -2.96
N ALA A 101 32.12 -7.82 -3.34
CA ALA A 101 32.55 -9.12 -2.79
C ALA A 101 33.70 -9.78 -3.54
N GLY A 102 34.00 -9.35 -4.76
CA GLY A 102 35.01 -9.97 -5.59
C GLY A 102 34.54 -11.29 -6.23
N LYS A 103 35.40 -12.29 -6.28
CA LYS A 103 35.09 -13.60 -6.89
C LYS A 103 34.29 -14.47 -5.90
N LEU A 104 33.07 -14.81 -6.28
CA LEU A 104 32.20 -15.75 -5.54
C LEU A 104 32.05 -17.04 -6.33
N TYR A 105 31.80 -18.12 -5.60
CA TYR A 105 31.64 -19.44 -6.18
C TYR A 105 30.22 -19.95 -5.84
N TYR A 106 29.59 -20.64 -6.79
CA TYR A 106 28.37 -21.38 -6.49
C TYR A 106 28.73 -22.82 -6.13
N MET A 107 28.23 -23.28 -4.99
CA MET A 107 28.48 -24.65 -4.51
C MET A 107 27.50 -25.64 -5.12
N ARG A 108 26.32 -25.18 -5.54
CA ARG A 108 25.24 -26.00 -6.09
C ARG A 108 24.59 -25.31 -7.28
N PRO A 109 24.23 -26.02 -8.37
CA PRO A 109 23.53 -25.45 -9.53
C PRO A 109 22.18 -24.77 -9.14
N THR A 110 21.48 -25.35 -8.15
CA THR A 110 20.21 -24.82 -7.61
C THR A 110 20.40 -23.46 -6.93
N GLU A 111 21.57 -23.21 -6.35
CA GLU A 111 21.88 -21.98 -5.63
C GLU A 111 21.88 -20.78 -6.59
N ALA A 112 22.44 -20.92 -7.79
CA ALA A 112 22.38 -19.89 -8.81
C ALA A 112 20.94 -19.55 -9.19
N PHE A 113 20.09 -20.56 -9.43
CA PHE A 113 18.69 -20.35 -9.79
C PHE A 113 17.92 -19.57 -8.69
N PHE A 114 18.04 -20.01 -7.43
CA PHE A 114 17.37 -19.32 -6.33
C PHE A 114 17.90 -17.89 -6.12
N THR A 115 19.19 -17.65 -6.37
CA THR A 115 19.78 -16.32 -6.29
C THR A 115 19.17 -15.40 -7.36
N TYR A 116 19.05 -15.84 -8.59
CA TYR A 116 18.40 -15.09 -9.67
C TYR A 116 16.94 -14.73 -9.30
N MET A 117 16.19 -15.69 -8.78
CA MET A 117 14.80 -15.47 -8.35
C MET A 117 14.72 -14.46 -7.20
N LYS A 118 15.54 -14.62 -6.16
CA LYS A 118 15.55 -13.72 -4.99
C LYS A 118 15.92 -12.29 -5.40
N VAL A 119 16.99 -12.11 -6.17
CA VAL A 119 17.42 -10.78 -6.63
C VAL A 119 16.35 -10.13 -7.50
N SER A 120 15.68 -10.91 -8.35
CA SER A 120 14.60 -10.38 -9.18
C SER A 120 13.40 -9.92 -8.37
N VAL A 121 12.99 -10.68 -7.35
CA VAL A 121 11.86 -10.30 -6.48
C VAL A 121 12.21 -9.07 -5.64
N VAL A 122 13.40 -9.04 -5.04
CA VAL A 122 13.83 -7.91 -4.21
C VAL A 122 14.03 -6.66 -5.06
N GLY A 123 14.69 -6.77 -6.22
CA GLY A 123 14.81 -5.66 -7.16
C GLY A 123 13.45 -5.15 -7.64
N GLY A 124 12.51 -6.07 -7.87
CA GLY A 124 11.13 -5.74 -8.20
C GLY A 124 10.41 -4.97 -7.09
N LEU A 125 10.61 -5.36 -5.82
CA LEU A 125 10.08 -4.62 -4.66
C LEU A 125 10.68 -3.21 -4.56
N VAL A 126 11.98 -3.07 -4.80
CA VAL A 126 12.66 -1.76 -4.81
C VAL A 126 12.10 -0.86 -5.92
N ILE A 127 11.89 -1.40 -7.12
CA ILE A 127 11.28 -0.65 -8.24
C ILE A 127 9.83 -0.28 -7.91
N ALA A 128 9.07 -1.19 -7.30
CA ALA A 128 7.68 -0.96 -6.92
C ALA A 128 7.52 -0.07 -5.67
N ALA A 129 8.56 0.12 -4.85
CA ALA A 129 8.51 0.82 -3.58
C ALA A 129 7.87 2.24 -3.67
N PRO A 130 8.18 3.11 -4.64
CA PRO A 130 7.51 4.40 -4.74
C PRO A 130 6.01 4.28 -4.99
N ILE A 131 5.57 3.26 -5.75
CA ILE A 131 4.16 2.98 -5.99
C ILE A 131 3.51 2.44 -4.72
N ILE A 132 4.18 1.52 -4.02
CA ILE A 132 3.71 0.96 -2.74
C ILE A 132 3.52 2.08 -1.72
N LEU A 133 4.53 2.92 -1.51
CA LEU A 133 4.46 4.05 -0.59
C LEU A 133 3.33 5.02 -0.94
N HIS A 134 3.14 5.30 -2.24
CA HIS A 134 2.04 6.13 -2.71
C HIS A 134 0.66 5.51 -2.43
N GLN A 135 0.49 4.20 -2.61
CA GLN A 135 -0.79 3.51 -2.33
C GLN A 135 -1.09 3.46 -0.84
N ILE A 136 -0.07 3.18 -0.01
CA ILE A 136 -0.20 3.23 1.46
C ILE A 136 -0.59 4.65 1.89
N TRP A 137 0.09 5.65 1.34
CA TRP A 137 -0.20 7.05 1.62
C TRP A 137 -1.65 7.44 1.29
N LEU A 138 -2.13 7.07 0.12
CA LEU A 138 -3.51 7.32 -0.28
C LEU A 138 -4.52 6.62 0.64
N PHE A 139 -4.18 5.46 1.22
CA PHE A 139 -5.01 4.74 2.18
C PHE A 139 -5.08 5.46 3.53
N VAL A 140 -3.98 6.03 3.99
CA VAL A 140 -3.89 6.76 5.26
C VAL A 140 -4.49 8.15 5.18
N LYS A 141 -4.43 8.80 4.01
CA LYS A 141 -4.87 10.18 3.79
C LYS A 141 -6.30 10.52 4.26
N PRO A 142 -7.33 9.67 4.10
CA PRO A 142 -8.68 9.95 4.60
C PRO A 142 -8.78 9.99 6.14
N ALA A 143 -7.90 9.27 6.85
CA ALA A 143 -7.88 9.24 8.31
C ALA A 143 -7.23 10.48 8.96
N LEU A 144 -6.57 11.34 8.16
CA LEU A 144 -5.85 12.53 8.64
C LEU A 144 -6.79 13.73 8.82
N THR A 145 -6.56 14.50 9.86
CA THR A 145 -7.27 15.76 10.12
C THR A 145 -6.93 16.84 9.07
N VAL A 146 -7.76 17.86 8.96
CA VAL A 146 -7.61 18.95 7.96
C VAL A 146 -6.24 19.66 8.09
N ARG A 147 -5.72 19.81 9.31
CA ARG A 147 -4.40 20.43 9.56
C ARG A 147 -3.25 19.51 9.12
N GLU A 148 -3.40 18.22 9.31
CA GLU A 148 -2.40 17.22 8.94
C GLU A 148 -2.31 17.00 7.43
N LYS A 149 -3.40 17.23 6.70
CA LYS A 149 -3.43 17.14 5.23
C LYS A 149 -2.48 18.10 4.52
N GLN A 150 -2.18 19.24 5.11
CA GLN A 150 -1.21 20.18 4.52
C GLN A 150 0.25 19.73 4.67
N LEU A 151 0.62 19.21 5.85
CA LEU A 151 1.94 18.58 6.07
C LEU A 151 2.08 17.27 5.28
N SER A 152 1.00 16.58 5.10
CA SER A 152 0.83 15.30 4.47
C SER A 152 1.35 15.25 3.03
N ASN A 153 1.24 16.31 2.26
CA ASN A 153 1.75 16.37 0.89
C ASN A 153 3.29 16.29 0.80
N TRP A 154 4.01 16.66 1.87
CA TRP A 154 5.47 16.60 1.95
C TRP A 154 5.98 15.25 2.46
N ILE A 155 5.16 14.50 3.20
CA ILE A 155 5.56 13.21 3.79
C ILE A 155 5.90 12.19 2.71
N LEU A 156 5.10 12.11 1.65
CA LEU A 156 5.32 11.15 0.58
C LEU A 156 6.64 11.37 -0.19
N PRO A 157 6.96 12.56 -0.72
CA PRO A 157 8.24 12.77 -1.40
C PRO A 157 9.43 12.61 -0.46
N VAL A 158 9.30 13.01 0.81
CA VAL A 158 10.34 12.78 1.82
C VAL A 158 10.54 11.29 2.09
N ALA A 159 9.47 10.51 2.23
CA ALA A 159 9.55 9.07 2.45
C ALA A 159 10.22 8.35 1.26
N ILE A 160 9.84 8.69 0.02
CA ILE A 160 10.46 8.13 -1.19
C ILE A 160 11.94 8.54 -1.27
N GLY A 161 12.26 9.79 -0.98
CA GLY A 161 13.64 10.30 -0.98
C GLY A 161 14.50 9.60 0.09
N LEU A 162 13.98 9.45 1.32
CA LEU A 162 14.66 8.77 2.42
C LEU A 162 14.89 7.29 2.11
N PHE A 163 13.90 6.62 1.50
CA PHE A 163 14.04 5.24 1.04
C PHE A 163 15.17 5.11 0.00
N GLY A 164 15.21 6.00 -1.00
CA GLY A 164 16.29 6.01 -2.01
C GLY A 164 17.66 6.26 -1.39
N ILE A 165 17.76 7.22 -0.46
CA ILE A 165 19.01 7.48 0.29
C ILE A 165 19.41 6.26 1.10
N GLY A 166 18.46 5.56 1.75
CA GLY A 166 18.70 4.33 2.49
C GLY A 166 19.32 3.23 1.63
N ILE A 167 18.81 3.01 0.41
CA ILE A 167 19.39 2.03 -0.53
C ILE A 167 20.81 2.41 -0.92
N VAL A 168 21.04 3.68 -1.27
CA VAL A 168 22.38 4.18 -1.65
C VAL A 168 23.34 4.02 -0.48
N PHE A 169 22.94 4.41 0.72
CA PHE A 169 23.73 4.26 1.94
C PHE A 169 24.07 2.80 2.23
N SER A 170 23.07 1.90 2.13
CA SER A 170 23.28 0.46 2.32
C SER A 170 24.30 -0.09 1.34
N TYR A 171 24.17 0.24 0.06
CA TYR A 171 25.06 -0.26 -0.99
C TYR A 171 26.48 0.30 -0.89
N PHE A 172 26.66 1.60 -0.71
CA PHE A 172 27.99 2.23 -0.75
C PHE A 172 28.75 2.21 0.58
N LEU A 173 28.05 2.15 1.70
CA LEU A 173 28.68 2.23 3.03
C LEU A 173 28.57 0.92 3.79
N VAL A 174 27.34 0.40 3.97
CA VAL A 174 27.11 -0.77 4.82
C VAL A 174 27.69 -2.03 4.20
N LEU A 175 27.41 -2.27 2.92
CA LEU A 175 27.83 -3.48 2.23
C LEU A 175 29.36 -3.62 2.14
N PRO A 176 30.15 -2.62 1.71
CA PRO A 176 31.60 -2.71 1.70
C PRO A 176 32.22 -2.84 3.11
N ALA A 177 31.64 -2.15 4.11
CA ALA A 177 32.11 -2.26 5.49
C ALA A 177 31.89 -3.67 6.05
N ALA A 178 30.75 -4.26 5.77
CA ALA A 178 30.44 -5.63 6.20
C ALA A 178 31.34 -6.65 5.49
N VAL A 179 31.57 -6.54 4.20
CA VAL A 179 32.49 -7.42 3.46
C VAL A 179 33.92 -7.30 4.01
N LYS A 180 34.40 -6.08 4.26
CA LYS A 180 35.73 -5.88 4.88
C LYS A 180 35.82 -6.50 6.26
N PHE A 181 34.78 -6.38 7.06
CA PHE A 181 34.73 -7.00 8.39
C PHE A 181 34.86 -8.52 8.28
N PHE A 182 34.12 -9.19 7.43
CA PHE A 182 34.23 -10.64 7.23
C PHE A 182 35.57 -11.07 6.64
N MET A 183 36.13 -10.29 5.74
CA MET A 183 37.48 -10.54 5.20
C MET A 183 38.57 -10.38 6.26
N GLY A 184 38.33 -9.61 7.32
CA GLY A 184 39.27 -9.44 8.45
C GLY A 184 39.47 -10.71 9.27
N PHE A 185 38.61 -11.73 9.16
CA PHE A 185 38.77 -13.05 9.78
C PHE A 185 39.51 -14.04 8.87
N ALA A 186 39.86 -13.65 7.66
CA ALA A 186 40.66 -14.50 6.75
C ALA A 186 42.10 -14.64 7.31
N THR A 187 42.57 -15.87 7.45
CA THR A 187 43.97 -16.23 7.78
C THR A 187 44.57 -16.98 6.62
N ASP A 188 45.91 -17.10 6.58
CA ASP A 188 46.60 -17.84 5.52
C ASP A 188 46.13 -19.30 5.40
N GLU A 189 45.61 -19.85 6.49
CA GLU A 189 45.07 -21.24 6.57
C GLU A 189 43.55 -21.29 6.29
N LEU A 190 42.83 -20.19 6.43
CA LEU A 190 41.37 -20.08 6.26
C LEU A 190 41.02 -19.04 5.18
N GLN A 191 41.00 -19.48 3.93
CA GLN A 191 40.50 -18.63 2.85
C GLN A 191 38.97 -18.67 2.84
N PRO A 192 38.29 -17.54 3.03
CA PRO A 192 36.83 -17.49 2.99
C PRO A 192 36.33 -17.76 1.58
N MET A 193 35.79 -18.93 1.34
CA MET A 193 35.05 -19.26 0.11
C MET A 193 33.59 -18.87 0.33
N PHE A 194 33.22 -17.67 -0.05
CA PHE A 194 31.83 -17.24 0.01
C PHE A 194 31.01 -17.88 -1.12
N SER A 195 29.98 -18.61 -0.72
CA SER A 195 28.94 -19.07 -1.66
C SER A 195 28.10 -17.89 -2.12
N ILE A 196 27.74 -17.86 -3.40
CA ILE A 196 26.93 -16.80 -4.01
C ILE A 196 25.57 -16.65 -3.29
N GLY A 197 24.93 -17.78 -2.90
CA GLY A 197 23.64 -17.75 -2.23
C GLY A 197 23.72 -17.16 -0.82
N GLN A 198 24.71 -17.55 -0.02
CA GLN A 198 24.91 -17.02 1.32
C GLN A 198 25.25 -15.53 1.29
N TYR A 199 26.09 -15.11 0.35
CA TYR A 199 26.40 -13.71 0.16
C TYR A 199 25.16 -12.90 -0.24
N MET A 200 24.35 -13.41 -1.17
CA MET A 200 23.11 -12.73 -1.57
C MET A 200 22.09 -12.67 -0.44
N ASP A 201 21.92 -13.73 0.35
CA ASP A 201 21.03 -13.71 1.51
C ASP A 201 21.47 -12.65 2.52
N PHE A 202 22.78 -12.51 2.70
CA PHE A 202 23.37 -11.47 3.53
C PHE A 202 23.07 -10.07 2.95
N VAL A 203 23.38 -9.81 1.68
CA VAL A 203 23.12 -8.52 1.01
C VAL A 203 21.65 -8.13 1.04
N LEU A 204 20.77 -9.10 0.73
CA LEU A 204 19.33 -8.86 0.69
C LEU A 204 18.76 -8.54 2.07
N SER A 205 19.36 -9.08 3.15
CA SER A 205 18.98 -8.75 4.52
C SER A 205 19.27 -7.29 4.91
N PHE A 206 20.17 -6.60 4.21
CA PHE A 206 20.41 -5.17 4.40
C PHE A 206 19.57 -4.27 3.49
N VAL A 207 19.08 -4.80 2.38
CA VAL A 207 18.23 -4.05 1.43
C VAL A 207 16.76 -4.08 1.87
N LEU A 208 16.34 -5.17 2.53
CA LEU A 208 15.00 -5.36 3.07
C LEU A 208 15.09 -5.64 4.58
N PRO A 209 15.20 -4.60 5.41
CA PRO A 209 15.14 -4.76 6.87
C PRO A 209 13.73 -5.13 7.35
#